data_dcf863d6c0c0209ffa6425e152744af1
#
_entry.id   dcf863d6c0c0209ffa6425e152744af1
#
_cell.length_a   1.000
_cell.length_b   1.000
_cell.length_c   1.000
_cell.angle_alpha   90.00
_cell.angle_beta   90.00
_cell.angle_gamma   90.00
#
_symmetry.space_group_name_H-M   'P 1'
#
loop_
_entity.id
_entity.type
_entity.pdbx_description
1 polymer ?
#
loop_
_entity_poly.entity_id
_entity_poly.type
_entity_poly.pdbx_seq_one_letter_code
_entity_poly.pdbx_strand_id
1 'polypeptide(L)'
;MKDLKHLLYFENLLQEAHNDLIAQAQNEGKICVAYACENTPEPLLNLPGAFSTRLRAPRTGSMEMATYYMTSFLCEYSRALLERAIEGGYNFADCMITPDGCTMMNRAVENMELLKTMGKSKPKFFYEYMEIPMKADDNGLNLYVLQCRNHILTPLHEHYGIDVSDAAIRSAVAEHNHVCELIRAIGEYRKGDNPRITGYEFHVITLATYVAPKYLLIDKLEETLKELKTRRPDKKNPYRARVVVVGSEVDDIDFIKLVEDTGAYVCADRFCYGSFPGRDPITLTDDEDALTQICRQYMNRAQCPRYMDMPKMLGRREYVNSLAKEYAADGIIYEQIKFCDPWAYERMLGSHILNDDYGYPVLSVDRPYNIASSGQMRTRVQAFVESMEIKKIQGGKQ
;
A
#
# COMPACT_ATOMS: atom_id res chain seq x y z
N MET A 1 15.25 4.35 -21.16
CA MET A 1 13.96 5.04 -21.41
C MET A 1 14.07 6.43 -20.80
N LYS A 2 13.49 7.46 -21.41
CA LYS A 2 13.50 8.79 -20.78
C LYS A 2 12.54 8.76 -19.60
N ASP A 3 12.87 9.39 -18.47
CA ASP A 3 11.99 9.46 -17.30
C ASP A 3 10.64 10.10 -17.65
N LEU A 4 9.59 9.70 -16.94
CA LEU A 4 8.27 10.31 -17.08
C LEU A 4 8.35 11.80 -16.71
N LYS A 5 7.63 12.64 -17.44
CA LYS A 5 7.60 14.10 -17.24
C LYS A 5 7.29 14.48 -15.79
N HIS A 6 6.41 13.73 -15.14
CA HIS A 6 5.96 14.02 -13.78
C HIS A 6 6.60 13.12 -12.71
N LEU A 7 7.61 12.29 -13.05
CA LEU A 7 8.23 11.39 -12.06
C LEU A 7 8.77 12.16 -10.86
N LEU A 8 9.58 13.18 -11.10
CA LEU A 8 10.15 14.01 -10.02
C LEU A 8 9.07 14.70 -9.17
N TYR A 9 7.95 15.11 -9.78
CA TYR A 9 6.82 15.64 -9.03
C TYR A 9 6.26 14.63 -8.04
N PHE A 10 6.01 13.39 -8.47
CA PHE A 10 5.52 12.34 -7.58
C PHE A 10 6.57 11.94 -6.54
N GLU A 11 7.85 11.85 -6.91
CA GLU A 11 8.95 11.59 -5.96
C GLU A 11 9.01 12.64 -4.85
N ASN A 12 8.83 13.92 -5.19
CA ASN A 12 8.85 15.02 -4.23
C ASN A 12 7.71 14.91 -3.19
N LEU A 13 6.53 14.44 -3.60
CA LEU A 13 5.42 14.18 -2.67
C LEU A 13 5.74 13.09 -1.63
N LEU A 14 6.72 12.23 -1.91
CA LEU A 14 7.12 11.14 -1.04
C LEU A 14 8.28 11.51 -0.09
N GLN A 15 8.85 12.73 -0.22
CA GLN A 15 10.03 13.14 0.57
C GLN A 15 9.65 13.43 2.02
N GLU A 16 8.55 14.12 2.24
CA GLU A 16 8.06 14.52 3.56
C GLU A 16 6.65 14.00 3.80
N ALA A 17 6.34 13.67 5.07
CA ALA A 17 4.99 13.24 5.44
C ALA A 17 3.97 14.37 5.23
N HIS A 18 4.33 15.62 5.53
CA HIS A 18 3.53 16.82 5.24
C HIS A 18 3.97 17.41 3.89
N ASN A 19 3.47 16.83 2.80
CA ASN A 19 3.78 17.31 1.45
C ASN A 19 2.95 18.53 1.04
N ASP A 20 3.37 19.21 -0.03
CA ASP A 20 2.75 20.44 -0.52
C ASP A 20 1.26 20.33 -0.83
N LEU A 21 0.80 19.16 -1.30
CA LEU A 21 -0.62 18.94 -1.61
C LEU A 21 -1.47 18.80 -0.35
N ILE A 22 -0.92 18.22 0.71
CA ILE A 22 -1.58 18.20 2.03
C ILE A 22 -1.73 19.63 2.53
N ALA A 23 -0.66 20.43 2.48
CA ALA A 23 -0.70 21.83 2.88
C ALA A 23 -1.71 22.64 2.05
N GLN A 24 -1.78 22.40 0.73
CA GLN A 24 -2.77 23.03 -0.13
C GLN A 24 -4.19 22.67 0.29
N ALA A 25 -4.52 21.38 0.48
CA ALA A 25 -5.86 20.94 0.86
C ALA A 25 -6.28 21.50 2.24
N GLN A 26 -5.33 21.60 3.19
CA GLN A 26 -5.60 22.21 4.50
C GLN A 26 -5.86 23.71 4.38
N ASN A 27 -5.17 24.41 3.50
CA ASN A 27 -5.43 25.83 3.21
C ASN A 27 -6.81 26.04 2.53
N GLU A 28 -7.33 25.04 1.83
CA GLU A 28 -8.69 24.99 1.30
C GLU A 28 -9.73 24.67 2.39
N GLY A 29 -9.30 24.47 3.63
CA GLY A 29 -10.17 24.18 4.79
C GLY A 29 -10.57 22.71 4.92
N LYS A 30 -9.92 21.77 4.20
CA LYS A 30 -10.21 20.35 4.28
C LYS A 30 -9.53 19.70 5.48
N ILE A 31 -10.18 18.69 6.05
CA ILE A 31 -9.71 17.91 7.21
C ILE A 31 -8.80 16.78 6.74
N CYS A 32 -7.60 16.70 7.32
CA CYS A 32 -6.62 15.67 7.04
C CYS A 32 -6.82 14.46 7.97
N VAL A 33 -7.29 13.35 7.42
CA VAL A 33 -7.47 12.08 8.13
C VAL A 33 -6.24 11.22 7.93
N ALA A 34 -5.39 11.12 8.96
CA ALA A 34 -4.27 10.18 8.95
C ALA A 34 -4.78 8.75 9.22
N TYR A 35 -4.22 7.77 8.54
CA TYR A 35 -4.58 6.38 8.77
C TYR A 35 -3.41 5.43 8.58
N ALA A 36 -3.53 4.24 9.13
CA ALA A 36 -2.64 3.12 8.89
C ALA A 36 -3.43 1.92 8.36
N CYS A 37 -2.74 0.99 7.69
CA CYS A 37 -3.28 -0.28 7.23
C CYS A 37 -4.25 -0.22 6.03
N GLU A 38 -4.11 -1.22 5.13
CA GLU A 38 -4.95 -1.38 3.93
C GLU A 38 -6.41 -1.77 4.21
N ASN A 39 -6.69 -2.24 5.44
CA ASN A 39 -8.04 -2.62 5.84
C ASN A 39 -8.90 -1.43 6.31
N THR A 40 -8.38 -0.21 6.28
CA THR A 40 -9.20 0.98 6.49
C THR A 40 -9.89 1.33 5.17
N PRO A 41 -11.24 1.38 5.11
CA PRO A 41 -11.93 1.73 3.87
C PRO A 41 -11.66 3.18 3.46
N GLU A 42 -10.64 3.37 2.66
CA GLU A 42 -10.09 4.68 2.29
C GLU A 42 -11.14 5.68 1.75
N PRO A 43 -12.16 5.28 0.95
CA PRO A 43 -13.19 6.21 0.52
C PRO A 43 -13.94 6.89 1.66
N LEU A 44 -14.13 6.21 2.80
CA LEU A 44 -14.80 6.78 3.97
C LEU A 44 -13.97 7.90 4.65
N LEU A 45 -12.68 7.98 4.35
CA LEU A 45 -11.77 9.01 4.84
C LEU A 45 -11.65 10.21 3.87
N ASN A 46 -12.27 10.10 2.69
CA ASN A 46 -12.22 11.11 1.62
C ASN A 46 -13.61 11.67 1.30
N LEU A 47 -14.45 11.79 2.32
CA LEU A 47 -15.76 12.43 2.20
C LEU A 47 -15.62 13.91 1.83
N PRO A 48 -16.63 14.53 1.22
CA PRO A 48 -16.60 15.97 0.92
C PRO A 48 -16.21 16.81 2.15
N GLY A 49 -15.12 17.57 2.06
CA GLY A 49 -14.54 18.32 3.17
C GLY A 49 -13.39 17.61 3.92
N ALA A 50 -13.11 16.35 3.61
CA ALA A 50 -11.99 15.60 4.18
C ALA A 50 -11.09 15.00 3.09
N PHE A 51 -9.88 14.62 3.45
CA PHE A 51 -8.98 13.81 2.63
C PHE A 51 -8.10 12.93 3.51
N SER A 52 -7.65 11.83 2.96
CA SER A 52 -6.81 10.87 3.69
C SER A 52 -5.33 10.99 3.36
N THR A 53 -4.49 10.67 4.33
CA THR A 53 -3.07 10.37 4.12
C THR A 53 -2.68 9.12 4.90
N ARG A 54 -2.07 8.14 4.22
CA ARG A 54 -1.57 6.94 4.86
C ARG A 54 -0.19 7.20 5.43
N LEU A 55 0.00 6.93 6.72
CA LEU A 55 1.23 7.24 7.43
C LEU A 55 2.39 6.36 6.96
N ARG A 56 3.54 6.98 6.71
CA ARG A 56 4.81 6.39 6.27
C ARG A 56 5.96 6.95 7.06
N ALA A 57 7.02 6.19 7.24
CA ALA A 57 8.22 6.65 7.92
C ALA A 57 9.55 6.22 7.22
N PRO A 58 9.65 6.22 5.88
CA PRO A 58 10.84 5.82 5.18
C PRO A 58 11.96 6.75 5.51
N ARG A 59 13.01 6.82 5.87
CA ARG A 59 14.05 7.79 6.25
C ARG A 59 14.07 8.13 7.73
N THR A 60 13.38 7.35 8.55
CA THR A 60 13.61 7.38 10.00
C THR A 60 15.04 6.90 10.25
N GLY A 61 15.90 7.80 10.73
CA GLY A 61 17.33 7.52 10.87
C GLY A 61 17.63 6.59 12.05
N SER A 62 16.94 6.78 13.15
CA SER A 62 17.02 5.96 14.37
C SER A 62 15.62 5.53 14.79
N MET A 63 15.53 4.46 15.56
CA MET A 63 14.29 4.01 16.19
C MET A 63 14.50 3.83 17.70
N GLU A 64 15.40 4.61 18.30
CA GLU A 64 15.78 4.45 19.71
C GLU A 64 14.62 4.78 20.65
N MET A 65 13.93 5.90 20.42
CA MET A 65 12.79 6.30 21.25
C MET A 65 11.63 5.32 21.09
N ALA A 66 11.30 4.94 19.86
CA ALA A 66 10.28 3.93 19.64
C ALA A 66 10.65 2.58 20.28
N THR A 67 11.92 2.18 20.25
CA THR A 67 12.39 0.94 20.87
C THR A 67 12.29 0.98 22.39
N TYR A 68 12.36 2.14 23.00
CA TYR A 68 12.13 2.30 24.43
C TYR A 68 10.68 1.96 24.84
N TYR A 69 9.70 2.32 24.00
CA TYR A 69 8.28 2.05 24.22
C TYR A 69 7.81 0.72 23.62
N MET A 70 8.48 0.31 22.54
CA MET A 70 8.16 -0.90 21.80
C MET A 70 9.42 -1.75 21.67
N THR A 71 9.69 -2.77 22.24
CA THR A 71 10.95 -3.54 22.19
C THR A 71 11.52 -3.70 20.76
N SER A 72 12.80 -4.03 20.64
CA SER A 72 13.47 -4.26 19.34
C SER A 72 12.94 -5.48 18.56
N PHE A 73 12.15 -6.33 19.19
CA PHE A 73 11.54 -7.53 18.58
C PHE A 73 10.16 -7.29 17.97
N LEU A 74 9.70 -6.05 17.93
CA LEU A 74 8.46 -5.70 17.25
C LEU A 74 8.75 -5.17 15.84
N CYS A 75 7.72 -5.20 14.99
CA CYS A 75 7.78 -4.80 13.59
C CYS A 75 8.49 -3.45 13.40
N GLU A 76 9.53 -3.42 12.56
CA GLU A 76 10.32 -2.21 12.32
C GLU A 76 9.51 -1.07 11.69
N TYR A 77 8.53 -1.40 10.84
CA TYR A 77 7.61 -0.40 10.28
C TYR A 77 6.80 0.31 11.37
N SER A 78 6.21 -0.47 12.29
CA SER A 78 5.42 0.11 13.40
C SER A 78 6.27 0.98 14.32
N ARG A 79 7.51 0.56 14.61
CA ARG A 79 8.47 1.34 15.41
C ARG A 79 8.89 2.62 14.69
N ALA A 80 9.13 2.56 13.39
CA ALA A 80 9.50 3.74 12.61
C ALA A 80 8.37 4.77 12.55
N LEU A 81 7.10 4.32 12.47
CA LEU A 81 5.95 5.22 12.56
C LEU A 81 5.87 5.91 13.94
N LEU A 82 6.09 5.17 15.03
CA LEU A 82 6.12 5.75 16.38
C LEU A 82 7.27 6.76 16.53
N GLU A 83 8.47 6.43 16.07
CA GLU A 83 9.62 7.35 16.10
C GLU A 83 9.29 8.66 15.39
N ARG A 84 8.78 8.57 14.15
CA ARG A 84 8.39 9.74 13.36
C ARG A 84 7.29 10.57 14.04
N ALA A 85 6.35 9.91 14.73
CA ALA A 85 5.32 10.59 15.51
C ALA A 85 5.90 11.35 16.70
N ILE A 86 6.85 10.74 17.43
CA ILE A 86 7.57 11.39 18.56
C ILE A 86 8.32 12.61 18.08
N GLU A 87 8.95 12.56 16.90
CA GLU A 87 9.62 13.69 16.24
C GLU A 87 8.64 14.78 15.77
N GLY A 88 7.33 14.55 15.85
CA GLY A 88 6.30 15.51 15.42
C GLY A 88 5.99 15.46 13.92
N GLY A 89 6.49 14.46 13.21
CA GLY A 89 6.33 14.34 11.74
C GLY A 89 4.90 14.21 11.25
N TYR A 90 3.92 13.96 12.14
CA TYR A 90 2.49 13.85 11.80
C TYR A 90 1.60 14.90 12.48
N ASN A 91 2.18 15.98 13.02
CA ASN A 91 1.41 17.05 13.68
C ASN A 91 0.43 17.78 12.75
N PHE A 92 0.56 17.62 11.44
CA PHE A 92 -0.35 18.19 10.45
C PHE A 92 -1.72 17.49 10.43
N ALA A 93 -1.82 16.22 10.84
CA ALA A 93 -3.07 15.47 10.82
C ALA A 93 -4.12 16.07 11.75
N ASP A 94 -5.40 15.98 11.38
CA ASP A 94 -6.54 16.44 12.16
C ASP A 94 -7.15 15.32 13.00
N CYS A 95 -6.99 14.08 12.57
CA CYS A 95 -7.32 12.87 13.34
C CYS A 95 -6.46 11.69 12.86
N MET A 96 -6.46 10.62 13.67
CA MET A 96 -5.82 9.34 13.35
C MET A 96 -6.83 8.21 13.48
N ILE A 97 -7.00 7.43 12.40
CA ILE A 97 -7.86 6.25 12.38
C ILE A 97 -7.01 5.03 12.08
N THR A 98 -7.09 4.01 12.91
CA THR A 98 -6.34 2.76 12.72
C THR A 98 -7.24 1.55 12.94
N PRO A 99 -7.18 0.55 12.05
CA PRO A 99 -7.87 -0.71 12.28
C PRO A 99 -7.03 -1.64 13.16
N ASP A 100 -7.69 -2.44 14.00
CA ASP A 100 -7.07 -3.56 14.69
C ASP A 100 -6.70 -4.68 13.71
N GLY A 101 -5.80 -4.35 12.79
CA GLY A 101 -5.29 -5.28 11.78
C GLY A 101 -4.07 -6.06 12.26
N CYS A 102 -3.30 -5.46 13.16
CA CYS A 102 -2.02 -5.99 13.59
C CYS A 102 -1.67 -5.45 14.98
N THR A 103 -1.41 -6.33 15.93
CA THR A 103 -1.03 -5.99 17.31
C THR A 103 0.15 -5.01 17.37
N MET A 104 1.12 -5.13 16.45
CA MET A 104 2.30 -4.26 16.40
C MET A 104 1.93 -2.83 16.03
N MET A 105 1.02 -2.65 15.06
CA MET A 105 0.53 -1.34 14.67
C MET A 105 -0.34 -0.72 15.76
N ASN A 106 -1.21 -1.52 16.38
CA ASN A 106 -2.03 -1.04 17.50
C ASN A 106 -1.14 -0.52 18.62
N ARG A 107 -0.09 -1.26 18.99
CA ARG A 107 0.85 -0.82 20.03
C ARG A 107 1.55 0.48 19.66
N ALA A 108 1.90 0.68 18.39
CA ALA A 108 2.49 1.94 17.95
C ALA A 108 1.51 3.11 18.12
N VAL A 109 0.26 2.96 17.68
CA VAL A 109 -0.75 4.03 17.75
C VAL A 109 -1.19 4.28 19.19
N GLU A 110 -1.36 3.26 20.02
CA GLU A 110 -1.63 3.43 21.46
C GLU A 110 -0.51 4.23 22.15
N ASN A 111 0.76 3.96 21.81
CA ASN A 111 1.86 4.76 22.33
C ASN A 111 1.85 6.19 21.77
N MET A 112 1.45 6.41 20.51
CA MET A 112 1.27 7.75 19.96
C MET A 112 0.23 8.54 20.75
N GLU A 113 -0.89 7.92 21.08
CA GLU A 113 -1.95 8.53 21.89
C GLU A 113 -1.49 8.78 23.33
N LEU A 114 -0.90 7.79 24.00
CA LEU A 114 -0.40 7.90 25.36
C LEU A 114 0.63 9.04 25.50
N LEU A 115 1.54 9.16 24.55
CA LEU A 115 2.57 10.19 24.51
C LEU A 115 2.08 11.51 23.95
N LYS A 116 0.84 11.58 23.44
CA LYS A 116 0.26 12.74 22.77
C LYS A 116 1.19 13.31 21.69
N THR A 117 1.69 12.43 20.83
CA THR A 117 2.67 12.80 19.80
C THR A 117 2.04 13.52 18.61
N MET A 118 0.73 13.36 18.41
CA MET A 118 -0.01 13.98 17.31
C MET A 118 -1.05 14.98 17.84
N GLY A 119 -1.41 15.94 17.01
CA GLY A 119 -2.50 16.87 17.31
C GLY A 119 -2.27 17.84 18.47
N LYS A 120 -1.03 18.04 18.93
CA LYS A 120 -0.70 18.89 20.09
C LYS A 120 -1.26 20.32 20.03
N SER A 121 -1.39 20.87 18.82
CA SER A 121 -1.93 22.21 18.56
C SER A 121 -3.37 22.19 18.03
N LYS A 122 -4.03 21.04 17.99
CA LYS A 122 -5.36 20.85 17.38
C LYS A 122 -6.38 20.40 18.43
N PRO A 123 -7.19 21.31 18.98
CA PRO A 123 -8.12 20.97 20.08
C PRO A 123 -9.16 19.89 19.74
N LYS A 124 -9.47 19.73 18.44
CA LYS A 124 -10.44 18.75 17.95
C LYS A 124 -9.81 17.44 17.53
N PHE A 125 -8.49 17.27 17.67
CA PHE A 125 -7.80 16.05 17.29
C PHE A 125 -8.30 14.86 18.10
N PHE A 126 -8.48 13.72 17.45
CA PHE A 126 -8.87 12.47 18.09
C PHE A 126 -8.12 11.27 17.48
N TYR A 127 -8.04 10.19 18.26
CA TYR A 127 -7.62 8.86 17.80
C TYR A 127 -8.86 7.96 17.79
N GLU A 128 -8.98 7.13 16.75
CA GLU A 128 -9.99 6.09 16.68
C GLU A 128 -9.38 4.74 16.31
N TYR A 129 -9.87 3.71 16.99
CA TYR A 129 -9.51 2.32 16.78
C TYR A 129 -10.73 1.55 16.35
N MET A 130 -10.64 0.85 15.23
CA MET A 130 -11.76 0.03 14.74
C MET A 130 -11.34 -1.43 14.64
N GLU A 131 -12.19 -2.33 15.08
CA GLU A 131 -12.02 -3.75 14.85
C GLU A 131 -12.29 -4.09 13.39
N ILE A 132 -11.51 -5.00 12.84
CA ILE A 132 -11.77 -5.61 11.53
C ILE A 132 -12.03 -7.11 11.70
N PRO A 133 -12.95 -7.69 10.92
CA PRO A 133 -13.28 -9.12 11.06
C PRO A 133 -12.08 -10.01 10.73
N MET A 134 -11.98 -11.15 11.39
CA MET A 134 -11.02 -12.21 11.06
C MET A 134 -11.54 -13.15 9.97
N LYS A 135 -12.87 -13.15 9.75
CA LYS A 135 -13.56 -14.00 8.77
C LYS A 135 -14.43 -13.15 7.85
N ALA A 136 -14.51 -13.56 6.60
CA ALA A 136 -15.32 -12.92 5.58
C ALA A 136 -16.71 -13.59 5.50
N ASP A 137 -17.50 -13.49 6.57
CA ASP A 137 -18.89 -13.99 6.66
C ASP A 137 -19.86 -12.83 6.99
N ASP A 138 -21.16 -13.12 7.07
CA ASP A 138 -22.19 -12.11 7.34
C ASP A 138 -22.03 -11.45 8.71
N ASN A 139 -21.59 -12.19 9.73
CA ASN A 139 -21.32 -11.63 11.04
C ASN A 139 -20.12 -10.68 11.00
N GLY A 140 -19.08 -11.06 10.27
CA GLY A 140 -17.91 -10.22 10.00
C GLY A 140 -18.30 -8.95 9.25
N LEU A 141 -19.19 -9.04 8.26
CA LEU A 141 -19.69 -7.88 7.54
C LEU A 141 -20.46 -6.91 8.46
N ASN A 142 -21.39 -7.44 9.26
CA ASN A 142 -22.17 -6.64 10.21
C ASN A 142 -21.25 -5.92 11.22
N LEU A 143 -20.26 -6.62 11.77
CA LEU A 143 -19.25 -6.03 12.65
C LEU A 143 -18.50 -4.92 11.91
N TYR A 144 -18.03 -5.16 10.70
CA TYR A 144 -17.21 -4.19 9.97
C TYR A 144 -17.99 -2.92 9.63
N VAL A 145 -19.25 -3.05 9.22
CA VAL A 145 -20.16 -1.91 8.99
C VAL A 145 -20.36 -1.09 10.26
N LEU A 146 -20.62 -1.77 11.40
CA LEU A 146 -20.77 -1.12 12.69
C LEU A 146 -19.49 -0.36 13.10
N GLN A 147 -18.33 -0.99 12.95
CA GLN A 147 -17.04 -0.39 13.27
C GLN A 147 -16.74 0.83 12.38
N CYS A 148 -16.95 0.74 11.08
CA CYS A 148 -16.77 1.88 10.18
C CYS A 148 -17.70 3.03 10.50
N ARG A 149 -18.96 2.73 10.86
CA ARG A 149 -19.94 3.75 11.28
C ARG A 149 -19.49 4.46 12.56
N ASN A 150 -19.13 3.69 13.59
CA ASN A 150 -18.85 4.22 14.92
C ASN A 150 -17.47 4.88 15.02
N HIS A 151 -16.47 4.37 14.31
CA HIS A 151 -15.07 4.80 14.44
C HIS A 151 -14.52 5.60 13.25
N ILE A 152 -15.32 5.77 12.18
CA ILE A 152 -14.95 6.65 11.06
C ILE A 152 -16.02 7.73 10.88
N LEU A 153 -17.25 7.32 10.52
CA LEU A 153 -18.27 8.27 10.10
C LEU A 153 -18.76 9.16 11.24
N THR A 154 -19.12 8.57 12.38
CA THR A 154 -19.63 9.31 13.54
C THR A 154 -18.61 10.31 14.07
N PRO A 155 -17.33 9.95 14.35
CA PRO A 155 -16.36 10.93 14.84
C PRO A 155 -16.06 12.05 13.83
N LEU A 156 -15.99 11.76 12.53
CA LEU A 156 -15.78 12.79 11.51
C LEU A 156 -16.96 13.78 11.49
N HIS A 157 -18.19 13.30 11.64
CA HIS A 157 -19.36 14.17 11.73
C HIS A 157 -19.36 15.01 13.02
N GLU A 158 -19.17 14.37 14.18
CA GLU A 158 -19.25 15.04 15.49
C GLU A 158 -18.15 16.07 15.71
N HIS A 159 -16.91 15.76 15.33
CA HIS A 159 -15.77 16.65 15.54
C HIS A 159 -15.66 17.76 14.49
N TYR A 160 -15.99 17.45 13.23
CA TYR A 160 -15.71 18.33 12.10
C TYR A 160 -16.95 18.71 11.26
N GLY A 161 -18.11 18.13 11.53
CA GLY A 161 -19.34 18.42 10.78
C GLY A 161 -19.33 17.85 9.36
N ILE A 162 -18.49 16.84 9.08
CA ILE A 162 -18.43 16.19 7.78
C ILE A 162 -19.78 15.53 7.46
N ASP A 163 -20.27 15.72 6.23
CA ASP A 163 -21.46 15.02 5.74
C ASP A 163 -21.14 13.53 5.54
N VAL A 164 -21.85 12.68 6.27
CA VAL A 164 -21.68 11.22 6.24
C VAL A 164 -22.89 10.52 5.61
N SER A 165 -23.71 11.25 4.87
CA SER A 165 -24.84 10.70 4.14
C SER A 165 -24.40 9.68 3.07
N ASP A 166 -25.31 8.79 2.67
CA ASP A 166 -25.05 7.83 1.59
C ASP A 166 -24.63 8.54 0.30
N ALA A 167 -25.22 9.70 0.00
CA ALA A 167 -24.83 10.51 -1.16
C ALA A 167 -23.39 11.02 -1.07
N ALA A 168 -22.93 11.48 0.10
CA ALA A 168 -21.56 11.90 0.34
C ALA A 168 -20.57 10.73 0.19
N ILE A 169 -20.94 9.55 0.72
CA ILE A 169 -20.14 8.31 0.58
C ILE A 169 -20.01 7.91 -0.90
N ARG A 170 -21.11 7.92 -1.67
CA ARG A 170 -21.09 7.63 -3.11
C ARG A 170 -20.21 8.61 -3.89
N SER A 171 -20.25 9.88 -3.53
CA SER A 171 -19.38 10.90 -4.14
C SER A 171 -17.89 10.60 -3.87
N ALA A 172 -17.54 10.24 -2.64
CA ALA A 172 -16.17 9.86 -2.28
C ALA A 172 -15.71 8.58 -3.00
N VAL A 173 -16.60 7.60 -3.19
CA VAL A 173 -16.31 6.40 -3.99
C VAL A 173 -16.07 6.76 -5.45
N ALA A 174 -16.81 7.68 -6.03
CA ALA A 174 -16.61 8.11 -7.42
C ALA A 174 -15.22 8.72 -7.64
N GLU A 175 -14.77 9.61 -6.73
CA GLU A 175 -13.41 10.18 -6.77
C GLU A 175 -12.34 9.08 -6.59
N HIS A 176 -12.52 8.22 -5.60
CA HIS A 176 -11.61 7.09 -5.35
C HIS A 176 -11.48 6.18 -6.59
N ASN A 177 -12.61 5.82 -7.19
CA ASN A 177 -12.64 4.96 -8.37
C ASN A 177 -11.93 5.60 -9.56
N HIS A 178 -12.12 6.90 -9.79
CA HIS A 178 -11.44 7.58 -10.89
C HIS A 178 -9.90 7.46 -10.75
N VAL A 179 -9.36 7.65 -9.55
CA VAL A 179 -7.93 7.45 -9.30
C VAL A 179 -7.53 5.97 -9.47
N CYS A 180 -8.33 5.03 -8.98
CA CYS A 180 -8.07 3.61 -9.16
C CYS A 180 -8.03 3.22 -10.64
N GLU A 181 -8.97 3.71 -11.45
CA GLU A 181 -9.03 3.48 -12.91
C GLU A 181 -7.79 4.02 -13.61
N LEU A 182 -7.33 5.23 -13.23
CA LEU A 182 -6.11 5.82 -13.78
C LEU A 182 -4.88 4.98 -13.41
N ILE A 183 -4.74 4.54 -12.15
CA ILE A 183 -3.62 3.68 -11.73
C ILE A 183 -3.66 2.34 -12.47
N ARG A 184 -4.82 1.72 -12.61
CA ARG A 184 -4.97 0.48 -13.39
C ARG A 184 -4.57 0.68 -14.86
N ALA A 185 -5.05 1.75 -15.49
CA ALA A 185 -4.72 2.08 -16.88
C ALA A 185 -3.21 2.35 -17.07
N ILE A 186 -2.57 3.04 -16.11
CA ILE A 186 -1.11 3.23 -16.08
C ILE A 186 -0.41 1.87 -15.90
N GLY A 187 -0.92 1.02 -15.01
CA GLY A 187 -0.38 -0.31 -14.73
C GLY A 187 -0.40 -1.26 -15.91
N GLU A 188 -1.34 -1.12 -16.86
CA GLU A 188 -1.39 -1.92 -18.09
C GLU A 188 -0.12 -1.79 -18.94
N TYR A 189 0.57 -0.65 -18.86
CA TYR A 189 1.83 -0.44 -19.57
C TYR A 189 3.03 -1.20 -18.98
N ARG A 190 2.83 -1.94 -17.89
CA ARG A 190 3.80 -2.91 -17.37
C ARG A 190 3.72 -4.28 -18.07
N LYS A 191 2.63 -4.55 -18.79
CA LYS A 191 2.43 -5.82 -19.50
C LYS A 191 3.23 -5.87 -20.81
N GLY A 192 3.41 -7.09 -21.31
CA GLY A 192 4.11 -7.35 -22.57
C GLY A 192 5.64 -7.25 -22.47
N ASP A 193 6.31 -7.60 -23.58
CA ASP A 193 7.79 -7.73 -23.64
C ASP A 193 8.52 -6.38 -23.67
N ASN A 194 7.82 -5.31 -24.00
CA ASN A 194 8.39 -3.97 -24.12
C ASN A 194 7.57 -2.98 -23.25
N PRO A 195 7.70 -3.06 -21.93
CA PRO A 195 6.95 -2.18 -21.02
C PRO A 195 7.32 -0.71 -21.26
N ARG A 196 6.34 0.18 -21.09
CA ARG A 196 6.53 1.63 -21.26
C ARG A 196 6.67 2.38 -19.94
N ILE A 197 6.61 1.69 -18.83
CA ILE A 197 6.81 2.21 -17.47
C ILE A 197 7.63 1.19 -16.70
N THR A 198 8.56 1.66 -15.86
CA THR A 198 9.28 0.76 -14.94
C THR A 198 8.43 0.43 -13.72
N GLY A 199 8.75 -0.65 -13.02
CA GLY A 199 8.12 -0.96 -11.74
C GLY A 199 8.37 0.13 -10.70
N TYR A 200 9.56 0.73 -10.73
CA TYR A 200 9.92 1.87 -9.89
C TYR A 200 9.01 3.08 -10.15
N GLU A 201 8.91 3.54 -11.40
CA GLU A 201 8.06 4.67 -11.77
C GLU A 201 6.59 4.43 -11.36
N PHE A 202 6.10 3.22 -11.61
CA PHE A 202 4.73 2.84 -11.27
C PHE A 202 4.51 2.84 -9.75
N HIS A 203 5.47 2.33 -8.99
CA HIS A 203 5.40 2.31 -7.53
C HIS A 203 5.40 3.73 -6.93
N VAL A 204 6.27 4.63 -7.43
CA VAL A 204 6.29 6.05 -7.05
C VAL A 204 4.91 6.69 -7.25
N ILE A 205 4.31 6.51 -8.42
CA ILE A 205 2.98 7.05 -8.75
C ILE A 205 1.91 6.44 -7.83
N THR A 206 1.94 5.14 -7.61
CA THR A 206 0.98 4.44 -6.74
C THR A 206 1.08 4.94 -5.30
N LEU A 207 2.30 5.06 -4.75
CA LEU A 207 2.52 5.58 -3.40
C LEU A 207 1.99 7.02 -3.24
N ALA A 208 2.18 7.88 -4.24
CA ALA A 208 1.68 9.25 -4.19
C ALA A 208 0.15 9.29 -3.98
N THR A 209 -0.59 8.32 -4.53
CA THR A 209 -2.05 8.24 -4.35
C THR A 209 -2.49 7.85 -2.93
N TYR A 210 -1.59 7.31 -2.12
CA TYR A 210 -1.86 6.98 -0.71
C TYR A 210 -1.54 8.14 0.25
N VAL A 211 -0.64 9.04 -0.14
CA VAL A 211 -0.10 10.06 0.77
C VAL A 211 -0.52 11.48 0.43
N ALA A 212 -1.23 11.68 -0.67
CA ALA A 212 -1.68 13.01 -1.10
C ALA A 212 -3.20 13.01 -1.39
N PRO A 213 -3.86 14.18 -1.26
CA PRO A 213 -5.26 14.33 -1.61
C PRO A 213 -5.51 13.92 -3.06
N LYS A 214 -6.42 12.96 -3.27
CA LYS A 214 -6.64 12.33 -4.57
C LYS A 214 -7.07 13.32 -5.65
N TYR A 215 -7.99 14.22 -5.33
CA TYR A 215 -8.49 15.20 -6.29
C TYR A 215 -7.39 16.13 -6.86
N LEU A 216 -6.31 16.36 -6.12
CA LEU A 216 -5.16 17.16 -6.58
C LEU A 216 -4.17 16.38 -7.46
N LEU A 217 -4.31 15.06 -7.53
CA LEU A 217 -3.44 14.20 -8.33
C LEU A 217 -4.01 13.87 -9.72
N ILE A 218 -5.33 13.99 -9.91
CA ILE A 218 -6.05 13.50 -11.10
C ILE A 218 -5.41 14.02 -12.39
N ASP A 219 -5.22 15.34 -12.51
CA ASP A 219 -4.65 15.94 -13.72
C ASP A 219 -3.25 15.37 -14.05
N LYS A 220 -2.41 15.16 -13.04
CA LYS A 220 -1.06 14.61 -13.22
C LYS A 220 -1.07 13.13 -13.60
N LEU A 221 -2.01 12.37 -13.07
CA LEU A 221 -2.22 10.97 -13.44
C LEU A 221 -2.71 10.86 -14.89
N GLU A 222 -3.66 11.73 -15.31
CA GLU A 222 -4.15 11.77 -16.68
C GLU A 222 -3.05 12.20 -17.67
N GLU A 223 -2.24 13.22 -17.34
CA GLU A 223 -1.11 13.63 -18.16
C GLU A 223 -0.09 12.50 -18.30
N THR A 224 0.19 11.77 -17.22
CA THR A 224 1.08 10.60 -17.22
C THR A 224 0.54 9.48 -18.10
N LEU A 225 -0.76 9.19 -18.01
CA LEU A 225 -1.41 8.21 -18.88
C LEU A 225 -1.35 8.60 -20.35
N LYS A 226 -1.54 9.91 -20.68
CA LYS A 226 -1.40 10.43 -22.05
C LYS A 226 0.04 10.27 -22.57
N GLU A 227 1.05 10.53 -21.71
CA GLU A 227 2.46 10.34 -22.07
C GLU A 227 2.77 8.86 -22.38
N LEU A 228 2.29 7.94 -21.56
CA LEU A 228 2.52 6.50 -21.74
C LEU A 228 1.97 5.95 -23.05
N LYS A 229 0.88 6.53 -23.59
CA LYS A 229 0.35 6.14 -24.90
C LYS A 229 1.34 6.32 -26.05
N THR A 230 2.25 7.29 -25.93
CA THR A 230 3.24 7.63 -26.96
C THR A 230 4.69 7.33 -26.59
N ARG A 231 4.95 7.06 -25.29
CA ARG A 231 6.28 6.78 -24.77
C ARG A 231 6.87 5.53 -25.44
N ARG A 232 8.11 5.66 -25.92
CA ARG A 232 8.82 4.52 -26.55
C ARG A 232 9.53 3.71 -25.46
N PRO A 233 9.37 2.37 -25.45
CA PRO A 233 10.12 1.51 -24.54
C PRO A 233 11.62 1.58 -24.81
N ASP A 234 12.42 1.33 -23.77
CA ASP A 234 13.87 1.28 -23.90
C ASP A 234 14.30 -0.06 -24.52
N LYS A 235 14.80 -0.01 -25.73
CA LYS A 235 15.33 -1.20 -26.41
C LYS A 235 16.75 -1.59 -25.99
N LYS A 236 17.46 -0.70 -25.25
CA LYS A 236 18.88 -0.87 -24.92
C LYS A 236 19.13 -1.61 -23.61
N ASN A 237 18.16 -1.59 -22.69
CA ASN A 237 18.25 -2.28 -21.41
C ASN A 237 17.10 -3.26 -21.23
N PRO A 238 17.08 -4.39 -21.95
CA PRO A 238 16.12 -5.42 -21.67
C PRO A 238 16.38 -5.96 -20.25
N TYR A 239 15.32 -6.04 -19.44
CA TYR A 239 15.39 -6.71 -18.16
C TYR A 239 15.74 -8.21 -18.36
N ARG A 240 16.42 -8.79 -17.38
CA ARG A 240 16.84 -10.19 -17.38
C ARG A 240 15.70 -11.13 -16.95
N ALA A 241 14.87 -10.66 -16.03
CA ALA A 241 13.73 -11.41 -15.52
C ALA A 241 12.58 -10.48 -15.12
N ARG A 242 11.34 -10.96 -15.25
CA ARG A 242 10.11 -10.31 -14.79
C ARG A 242 9.71 -10.90 -13.45
N VAL A 243 9.44 -10.07 -12.45
CA VAL A 243 9.08 -10.54 -11.12
C VAL A 243 7.81 -9.87 -10.59
N VAL A 244 7.01 -10.63 -9.87
CA VAL A 244 5.96 -10.10 -8.99
C VAL A 244 6.57 -9.90 -7.61
N VAL A 245 6.35 -8.74 -7.00
CA VAL A 245 6.71 -8.49 -5.60
C VAL A 245 5.47 -8.67 -4.73
N VAL A 246 5.57 -9.52 -3.72
CA VAL A 246 4.47 -9.87 -2.81
C VAL A 246 4.94 -9.71 -1.38
N GLY A 247 4.08 -9.21 -0.51
CA GLY A 247 4.45 -9.19 0.91
C GLY A 247 3.78 -8.11 1.75
N SER A 248 4.53 -7.64 2.73
CA SER A 248 4.12 -6.73 3.79
C SER A 248 4.08 -5.26 3.33
N GLU A 249 4.46 -4.34 4.18
CA GLU A 249 4.47 -2.92 3.86
C GLU A 249 5.69 -2.56 3.00
N VAL A 250 5.46 -2.15 1.75
CA VAL A 250 6.47 -1.56 0.88
C VAL A 250 6.06 -0.10 0.64
N ASP A 251 6.32 0.74 1.62
CA ASP A 251 5.95 2.15 1.65
C ASP A 251 7.10 3.09 1.24
N ASP A 252 8.23 2.51 0.88
CA ASP A 252 9.40 3.21 0.33
C ASP A 252 9.65 2.82 -1.14
N ILE A 253 10.35 3.69 -1.84
CA ILE A 253 10.70 3.49 -3.26
C ILE A 253 12.03 2.72 -3.43
N ASP A 254 12.85 2.63 -2.37
CA ASP A 254 14.21 2.12 -2.46
C ASP A 254 14.24 0.61 -2.66
N PHE A 255 13.28 -0.12 -2.09
CA PHE A 255 13.22 -1.57 -2.29
C PHE A 255 12.94 -1.95 -3.75
N ILE A 256 11.95 -1.33 -4.37
CA ILE A 256 11.62 -1.60 -5.77
C ILE A 256 12.76 -1.17 -6.69
N LYS A 257 13.38 -0.02 -6.40
CA LYS A 257 14.58 0.44 -7.10
C LYS A 257 15.74 -0.54 -6.98
N LEU A 258 16.01 -1.05 -5.76
CA LEU A 258 17.04 -2.06 -5.52
C LEU A 258 16.80 -3.32 -6.37
N VAL A 259 15.55 -3.79 -6.43
CA VAL A 259 15.18 -4.96 -7.24
C VAL A 259 15.45 -4.69 -8.72
N GLU A 260 15.02 -3.57 -9.28
CA GLU A 260 15.21 -3.25 -10.70
C GLU A 260 16.67 -2.95 -11.07
N ASP A 261 17.47 -2.36 -10.15
CA ASP A 261 18.90 -2.15 -10.32
C ASP A 261 19.71 -3.44 -10.48
N THR A 262 19.16 -4.61 -10.15
CA THR A 262 19.78 -5.93 -10.37
C THR A 262 19.49 -6.50 -11.76
N GLY A 263 18.72 -5.81 -12.57
CA GLY A 263 18.28 -6.26 -13.89
C GLY A 263 16.95 -7.03 -13.88
N ALA A 264 16.26 -7.09 -12.74
CA ALA A 264 14.87 -7.52 -12.70
C ALA A 264 13.94 -6.42 -13.22
N TYR A 265 12.72 -6.80 -13.55
CA TYR A 265 11.61 -5.88 -13.85
C TYR A 265 10.42 -6.23 -12.96
N VAL A 266 9.99 -5.30 -12.13
CA VAL A 266 8.82 -5.49 -11.26
C VAL A 266 7.55 -5.29 -12.08
N CYS A 267 7.06 -6.38 -12.65
CA CYS A 267 5.92 -6.34 -13.57
C CYS A 267 4.57 -6.23 -12.84
N ALA A 268 4.46 -6.75 -11.63
CA ALA A 268 3.26 -6.61 -10.79
C ALA A 268 3.63 -6.55 -9.30
N ASP A 269 2.71 -6.05 -8.51
CA ASP A 269 2.90 -5.82 -7.09
C ASP A 269 1.66 -6.25 -6.30
N ARG A 270 1.88 -6.94 -5.18
CA ARG A 270 0.84 -7.35 -4.24
C ARG A 270 1.39 -7.22 -2.81
N PHE A 271 1.37 -6.02 -2.28
CA PHE A 271 1.78 -5.68 -0.93
C PHE A 271 0.91 -4.54 -0.38
N CYS A 272 1.00 -4.26 0.91
CA CYS A 272 0.03 -3.38 1.59
C CYS A 272 -0.08 -1.95 1.02
N TYR A 273 1.00 -1.38 0.46
CA TYR A 273 0.99 -0.10 -0.29
C TYR A 273 0.97 -0.29 -1.81
N GLY A 274 0.66 -1.49 -2.27
CA GLY A 274 0.66 -1.83 -3.68
C GLY A 274 -0.59 -1.37 -4.43
N SER A 275 -0.56 -1.60 -5.73
CA SER A 275 -1.70 -1.35 -6.60
C SER A 275 -2.77 -2.43 -6.49
N PHE A 276 -2.40 -3.65 -6.08
CA PHE A 276 -3.31 -4.78 -5.95
C PHE A 276 -3.40 -5.28 -4.50
N PRO A 277 -4.61 -5.46 -3.95
CA PRO A 277 -5.91 -5.00 -4.46
C PRO A 277 -6.24 -3.54 -4.10
N GLY A 278 -5.29 -2.80 -3.55
CA GLY A 278 -5.50 -1.47 -2.96
C GLY A 278 -6.06 -0.42 -3.92
N ARG A 279 -5.83 -0.59 -5.23
CA ARG A 279 -6.34 0.31 -6.28
C ARG A 279 -7.35 -0.39 -7.21
N ASP A 280 -8.11 -1.35 -6.68
CA ASP A 280 -9.27 -1.90 -7.39
C ASP A 280 -10.49 -1.00 -7.18
N PRO A 281 -11.21 -0.61 -8.26
CA PRO A 281 -12.43 0.18 -8.14
C PRO A 281 -13.51 -0.52 -7.32
N ILE A 282 -14.38 0.24 -6.68
CA ILE A 282 -15.50 -0.23 -5.89
C ILE A 282 -16.76 -0.15 -6.74
N THR A 283 -17.50 -1.23 -6.85
CA THR A 283 -18.79 -1.24 -7.55
C THR A 283 -19.91 -0.99 -6.55
N LEU A 284 -20.74 0.04 -6.79
CA LEU A 284 -21.93 0.34 -6.00
C LEU A 284 -23.18 0.14 -6.86
N THR A 285 -24.22 -0.35 -6.22
CA THR A 285 -25.58 -0.47 -6.74
C THR A 285 -26.55 0.42 -5.95
N ASP A 286 -27.77 0.62 -6.45
CA ASP A 286 -28.74 1.51 -5.80
C ASP A 286 -29.65 0.76 -4.80
N ASP A 287 -29.58 -0.57 -4.72
CA ASP A 287 -30.43 -1.43 -3.90
C ASP A 287 -29.93 -1.61 -2.48
N GLU A 288 -28.72 -1.17 -2.16
CA GLU A 288 -28.12 -1.27 -0.83
C GLU A 288 -27.32 0.00 -0.49
N ASP A 289 -27.21 0.33 0.80
CA ASP A 289 -26.41 1.47 1.24
C ASP A 289 -24.91 1.32 0.88
N ALA A 290 -24.29 2.44 0.56
CA ALA A 290 -22.89 2.46 0.07
C ALA A 290 -21.90 1.94 1.13
N LEU A 291 -22.13 2.23 2.41
CA LEU A 291 -21.26 1.79 3.50
C LEU A 291 -21.17 0.25 3.55
N THR A 292 -22.31 -0.43 3.51
CA THR A 292 -22.37 -1.90 3.52
C THR A 292 -21.67 -2.50 2.31
N GLN A 293 -21.89 -1.93 1.12
CA GLN A 293 -21.24 -2.40 -0.11
C GLN A 293 -19.71 -2.21 -0.07
N ILE A 294 -19.23 -1.06 0.45
CA ILE A 294 -17.80 -0.80 0.62
C ILE A 294 -17.18 -1.82 1.58
N CYS A 295 -17.77 -2.01 2.76
CA CYS A 295 -17.27 -2.97 3.75
C CYS A 295 -17.21 -4.38 3.20
N ARG A 296 -18.24 -4.83 2.48
CA ARG A 296 -18.29 -6.14 1.83
C ARG A 296 -17.15 -6.29 0.82
N GLN A 297 -16.91 -5.30 -0.03
CA GLN A 297 -15.86 -5.39 -1.03
C GLN A 297 -14.47 -5.33 -0.41
N TYR A 298 -14.25 -4.46 0.59
CA TYR A 298 -12.97 -4.44 1.33
C TYR A 298 -12.68 -5.77 1.99
N MET A 299 -13.66 -6.37 2.68
CA MET A 299 -13.53 -7.68 3.30
C MET A 299 -13.26 -8.78 2.27
N ASN A 300 -14.01 -8.79 1.17
CA ASN A 300 -13.92 -9.86 0.16
C ASN A 300 -12.59 -9.80 -0.63
N ARG A 301 -12.10 -8.62 -0.99
CA ARG A 301 -10.85 -8.46 -1.74
C ARG A 301 -9.60 -8.44 -0.86
N ALA A 302 -9.74 -8.34 0.48
CA ALA A 302 -8.61 -8.27 1.39
C ALA A 302 -7.65 -9.45 1.20
N GLN A 303 -6.37 -9.13 1.04
CA GLN A 303 -5.28 -10.09 0.86
C GLN A 303 -4.39 -10.19 2.12
N CYS A 304 -4.76 -9.48 3.19
CA CYS A 304 -4.01 -9.48 4.44
C CYS A 304 -4.07 -10.86 5.13
N PRO A 305 -2.95 -11.39 5.64
CA PRO A 305 -2.92 -12.64 6.40
C PRO A 305 -3.74 -12.62 7.69
N ARG A 306 -4.20 -11.45 8.14
CA ARG A 306 -5.17 -11.36 9.25
C ARG A 306 -6.43 -12.19 9.01
N TYR A 307 -6.91 -12.26 7.76
CA TYR A 307 -8.01 -13.14 7.42
C TYR A 307 -7.52 -14.59 7.36
N MET A 308 -7.91 -15.39 8.35
CA MET A 308 -7.35 -16.73 8.63
C MET A 308 -8.27 -17.88 8.23
N ASP A 309 -9.44 -17.61 7.64
CA ASP A 309 -10.28 -18.69 7.12
C ASP A 309 -9.65 -19.37 5.89
N MET A 310 -9.99 -20.66 5.69
CA MET A 310 -9.41 -21.45 4.60
C MET A 310 -9.63 -20.84 3.20
N PRO A 311 -10.82 -20.29 2.86
CA PRO A 311 -11.02 -19.63 1.58
C PRO A 311 -10.04 -18.48 1.34
N LYS A 312 -9.80 -17.65 2.36
CA LYS A 312 -8.86 -16.52 2.26
C LYS A 312 -7.40 -16.99 2.16
N MET A 313 -7.03 -18.02 2.92
CA MET A 313 -5.69 -18.60 2.85
C MET A 313 -5.36 -19.14 1.46
N LEU A 314 -6.28 -19.89 0.86
CA LEU A 314 -6.11 -20.44 -0.49
C LEU A 314 -6.20 -19.33 -1.53
N GLY A 315 -7.17 -18.42 -1.39
CA GLY A 315 -7.40 -17.31 -2.31
C GLY A 315 -6.20 -16.38 -2.46
N ARG A 316 -5.44 -16.11 -1.38
CA ARG A 316 -4.22 -15.29 -1.47
C ARG A 316 -3.18 -15.86 -2.43
N ARG A 317 -2.97 -17.15 -2.42
CA ARG A 317 -1.98 -17.82 -3.29
C ARG A 317 -2.43 -17.87 -4.72
N GLU A 318 -3.71 -18.20 -4.94
CA GLU A 318 -4.29 -18.16 -6.28
C GLU A 318 -4.29 -16.74 -6.86
N TYR A 319 -4.51 -15.74 -6.02
CA TYR A 319 -4.41 -14.33 -6.45
C TYR A 319 -3.00 -13.99 -6.96
N VAL A 320 -1.96 -14.39 -6.23
CA VAL A 320 -0.56 -14.19 -6.68
C VAL A 320 -0.27 -14.98 -7.95
N ASN A 321 -0.72 -16.23 -8.05
CA ASN A 321 -0.60 -17.07 -9.26
C ASN A 321 -1.27 -16.39 -10.47
N SER A 322 -2.47 -15.85 -10.28
CA SER A 322 -3.20 -15.15 -11.34
C SER A 322 -2.45 -13.90 -11.81
N LEU A 323 -1.93 -13.09 -10.89
CA LEU A 323 -1.09 -11.94 -11.23
C LEU A 323 0.19 -12.36 -11.97
N ALA A 324 0.86 -13.41 -11.51
CA ALA A 324 2.08 -13.90 -12.15
C ALA A 324 1.83 -14.36 -13.58
N LYS A 325 0.70 -15.03 -13.84
CA LYS A 325 0.26 -15.42 -15.19
C LYS A 325 -0.09 -14.21 -16.04
N GLU A 326 -0.90 -13.29 -15.52
CA GLU A 326 -1.39 -12.11 -16.25
C GLU A 326 -0.25 -11.20 -16.70
N TYR A 327 0.77 -11.06 -15.85
CA TYR A 327 1.94 -10.21 -16.11
C TYR A 327 3.13 -10.98 -16.68
N ALA A 328 2.96 -12.25 -17.04
CA ALA A 328 4.01 -13.14 -17.56
C ALA A 328 5.29 -13.09 -16.71
N ALA A 329 5.16 -13.30 -15.40
CA ALA A 329 6.28 -13.25 -14.48
C ALA A 329 7.14 -14.53 -14.57
N ASP A 330 8.46 -14.38 -14.47
CA ASP A 330 9.44 -15.46 -14.42
C ASP A 330 9.65 -15.98 -13.00
N GLY A 331 9.31 -15.18 -12.00
CA GLY A 331 9.47 -15.53 -10.59
C GLY A 331 8.79 -14.54 -9.66
N ILE A 332 8.84 -14.85 -8.38
CA ILE A 332 8.17 -14.11 -7.32
C ILE A 332 9.20 -13.73 -6.25
N ILE A 333 9.19 -12.46 -5.83
CA ILE A 333 9.90 -12.01 -4.63
C ILE A 333 8.87 -11.89 -3.52
N TYR A 334 8.94 -12.79 -2.54
CA TYR A 334 8.07 -12.77 -1.37
C TYR A 334 8.81 -12.11 -0.20
N GLU A 335 8.48 -10.85 0.08
CA GLU A 335 9.12 -10.06 1.11
C GLU A 335 8.31 -9.98 2.41
N GLN A 336 9.01 -9.70 3.48
CA GLN A 336 8.45 -9.41 4.80
C GLN A 336 9.36 -8.40 5.49
N ILE A 337 8.78 -7.37 6.12
CA ILE A 337 9.53 -6.53 7.06
C ILE A 337 9.85 -7.35 8.32
N LYS A 338 11.06 -7.22 8.84
CA LYS A 338 11.48 -7.89 10.07
C LYS A 338 10.46 -7.71 11.19
N PHE A 339 10.13 -8.81 11.84
CA PHE A 339 9.17 -8.90 12.95
C PHE A 339 7.70 -8.58 12.55
N CYS A 340 7.36 -8.63 11.27
CA CYS A 340 5.96 -8.62 10.84
C CYS A 340 5.38 -10.03 10.95
N ASP A 341 4.73 -10.37 12.06
CA ASP A 341 4.24 -11.72 12.35
C ASP A 341 3.23 -12.25 11.32
N PRO A 342 2.16 -11.51 10.94
CA PRO A 342 1.18 -12.04 9.99
C PRO A 342 1.83 -12.46 8.66
N TRP A 343 2.75 -11.62 8.16
CA TRP A 343 3.44 -11.91 6.89
C TRP A 343 4.56 -12.94 7.05
N ALA A 344 5.10 -13.18 8.25
CA ALA A 344 6.09 -14.22 8.46
C ALA A 344 5.53 -15.60 8.15
N TYR A 345 4.36 -15.91 8.69
CA TYR A 345 3.68 -17.18 8.44
C TYR A 345 3.24 -17.31 6.98
N GLU A 346 2.63 -16.28 6.43
CA GLU A 346 2.16 -16.30 5.04
C GLU A 346 3.32 -16.41 4.05
N ARG A 347 4.42 -15.69 4.27
CA ARG A 347 5.63 -15.75 3.43
C ARG A 347 6.21 -17.16 3.38
N MET A 348 6.35 -17.80 4.52
CA MET A 348 6.91 -19.15 4.59
C MET A 348 6.04 -20.16 3.82
N LEU A 349 4.75 -20.19 4.13
CA LEU A 349 3.82 -21.15 3.52
C LEU A 349 3.53 -20.78 2.06
N GLY A 350 3.31 -19.51 1.75
CA GLY A 350 3.04 -19.03 0.41
C GLY A 350 4.22 -19.24 -0.55
N SER A 351 5.46 -19.03 -0.08
CA SER A 351 6.65 -19.28 -0.89
C SER A 351 6.77 -20.74 -1.28
N HIS A 352 6.51 -21.66 -0.33
CA HIS A 352 6.55 -23.11 -0.58
C HIS A 352 5.50 -23.53 -1.61
N ILE A 353 4.25 -23.13 -1.40
CA ILE A 353 3.15 -23.49 -2.31
C ILE A 353 3.35 -22.89 -3.72
N LEU A 354 3.76 -21.62 -3.82
CA LEU A 354 4.00 -20.98 -5.11
C LEU A 354 5.15 -21.65 -5.89
N ASN A 355 6.16 -22.15 -5.17
CA ASN A 355 7.24 -22.90 -5.80
C ASN A 355 6.84 -24.33 -6.19
N ASP A 356 6.25 -25.08 -5.27
CA ASP A 356 6.03 -26.52 -5.43
C ASP A 356 4.77 -26.83 -6.23
N ASP A 357 3.66 -26.14 -5.98
CA ASP A 357 2.38 -26.42 -6.61
C ASP A 357 2.21 -25.64 -7.92
N TYR A 358 2.73 -24.40 -7.99
CA TYR A 358 2.58 -23.56 -9.18
C TYR A 358 3.86 -23.45 -10.03
N GLY A 359 5.00 -23.95 -9.55
CA GLY A 359 6.25 -24.04 -10.29
C GLY A 359 7.03 -22.75 -10.46
N TYR A 360 6.67 -21.68 -9.77
CA TYR A 360 7.42 -20.42 -9.84
C TYR A 360 8.70 -20.48 -9.00
N PRO A 361 9.85 -20.02 -9.53
CA PRO A 361 10.96 -19.64 -8.67
C PRO A 361 10.52 -18.57 -7.66
N VAL A 362 10.81 -18.78 -6.38
CA VAL A 362 10.45 -17.82 -5.32
C VAL A 362 11.69 -17.42 -4.53
N LEU A 363 11.95 -16.13 -4.46
CA LEU A 363 12.91 -15.55 -3.52
C LEU A 363 12.16 -15.09 -2.26
N SER A 364 12.32 -15.86 -1.18
CA SER A 364 11.71 -15.54 0.13
C SER A 364 12.71 -14.74 0.97
N VAL A 365 12.34 -13.51 1.35
CA VAL A 365 13.21 -12.60 2.11
C VAL A 365 12.50 -11.94 3.28
N ASP A 366 13.19 -11.85 4.41
CA ASP A 366 12.91 -10.87 5.45
C ASP A 366 13.86 -9.68 5.30
N ARG A 367 13.35 -8.47 5.35
CA ARG A 367 14.13 -7.26 5.12
C ARG A 367 14.02 -6.29 6.30
N PRO A 368 15.07 -5.51 6.58
CA PRO A 368 14.93 -4.38 7.47
C PRO A 368 13.99 -3.34 6.84
N TYR A 369 13.39 -2.50 7.65
CA TYR A 369 12.55 -1.41 7.17
C TYR A 369 13.37 -0.42 6.33
N ASN A 370 14.49 0.04 6.83
CA ASN A 370 15.42 0.88 6.05
C ASN A 370 16.36 0.00 5.22
N ILE A 371 16.19 0.00 3.92
CA ILE A 371 16.92 -0.89 3.00
C ILE A 371 18.04 -0.19 2.22
N ALA A 372 18.15 1.12 2.28
CA ALA A 372 19.05 1.91 1.42
C ALA A 372 20.54 1.48 1.45
N SER A 373 20.96 0.76 2.49
CA SER A 373 22.35 0.29 2.66
C SER A 373 22.53 -1.24 2.56
N SER A 374 21.52 -1.98 2.12
CA SER A 374 21.54 -3.45 2.17
C SER A 374 22.24 -4.11 0.98
N GLY A 375 23.58 -4.13 0.99
CA GLY A 375 24.39 -4.92 0.03
C GLY A 375 24.01 -6.40 0.02
N GLN A 376 23.69 -6.97 1.17
CA GLN A 376 23.23 -8.36 1.29
C GLN A 376 21.93 -8.61 0.51
N MET A 377 20.96 -7.71 0.60
CA MET A 377 19.70 -7.84 -0.13
C MET A 377 19.94 -7.75 -1.65
N ARG A 378 20.76 -6.80 -2.09
CA ARG A 378 21.16 -6.69 -3.50
C ARG A 378 21.77 -8.00 -4.02
N THR A 379 22.71 -8.60 -3.29
CA THR A 379 23.35 -9.86 -3.67
C THR A 379 22.32 -11.00 -3.77
N ARG A 380 21.38 -11.11 -2.84
CA ARG A 380 20.32 -12.15 -2.88
C ARG A 380 19.41 -11.98 -4.10
N VAL A 381 18.96 -10.74 -4.36
CA VAL A 381 18.09 -10.47 -5.53
C VAL A 381 18.86 -10.72 -6.82
N GLN A 382 20.11 -10.30 -6.91
CA GLN A 382 20.95 -10.53 -8.09
C GLN A 382 21.13 -12.02 -8.37
N ALA A 383 21.48 -12.83 -7.38
CA ALA A 383 21.61 -14.28 -7.53
C ALA A 383 20.30 -14.94 -7.99
N PHE A 384 19.16 -14.45 -7.48
CA PHE A 384 17.85 -14.92 -7.91
C PHE A 384 17.56 -14.60 -9.38
N VAL A 385 17.84 -13.37 -9.82
CA VAL A 385 17.69 -12.96 -11.24
C VAL A 385 18.57 -13.81 -12.15
N GLU A 386 19.84 -14.03 -11.77
CA GLU A 386 20.79 -14.88 -12.50
C GLU A 386 20.30 -16.31 -12.63
N SER A 387 19.72 -16.87 -11.56
CA SER A 387 19.17 -18.23 -11.59
C SER A 387 18.02 -18.40 -12.59
N MET A 388 17.14 -17.39 -12.69
CA MET A 388 16.04 -17.38 -13.65
C MET A 388 16.55 -17.23 -15.09
N GLU A 389 17.53 -16.38 -15.33
CA GLU A 389 18.14 -16.22 -16.63
C GLU A 389 18.79 -17.53 -17.13
N ILE A 390 19.53 -18.22 -16.26
CA ILE A 390 20.12 -19.52 -16.58
C ILE A 390 19.03 -20.55 -16.97
N LYS A 391 17.93 -20.63 -16.20
CA LYS A 391 16.80 -21.52 -16.51
C LYS A 391 16.20 -21.21 -17.89
N LYS A 392 16.01 -19.94 -18.24
CA LYS A 392 15.51 -19.53 -19.57
C LYS A 392 16.44 -19.99 -20.70
N ILE A 393 17.76 -19.82 -20.53
CA ILE A 393 18.77 -20.23 -21.53
C ILE A 393 18.75 -21.76 -21.69
N GLN A 394 18.62 -22.51 -20.60
CA GLN A 394 18.57 -23.97 -20.63
C GLN A 394 17.24 -24.51 -21.19
N GLY A 395 16.10 -23.92 -20.84
CA GLY A 395 14.79 -24.29 -21.36
C GLY A 395 14.56 -23.95 -22.84
N GLY A 396 15.22 -22.93 -23.36
CA GLY A 396 15.19 -22.58 -24.79
C GLY A 396 16.06 -23.47 -25.68
N LYS A 397 16.76 -24.46 -25.11
CA LYS A 397 17.57 -25.45 -25.83
C LYS A 397 16.90 -26.83 -25.98
N GLN A 398 15.64 -26.96 -25.52
CA GLN A 398 14.79 -28.15 -25.79
C GLN A 398 13.72 -27.78 -26.82
#